data_0af1ec7e68d85f838c3eb8513551d31f
#
_entry.id   0af1ec7e68d85f838c3eb8513551d31f
#
_cell.length_a   1.000
_cell.length_b   1.000
_cell.length_c   1.000
_cell.angle_alpha   90.00
_cell.angle_beta   90.00
_cell.angle_gamma   90.00
#
_symmetry.space_group_name_H-M   'P 1'
#
loop_
_entity.id
_entity.type
_entity.pdbx_description
1 polymer ?
#
loop_
_entity_poly.entity_id
_entity_poly.type
_entity_poly.pdbx_seq_one_letter_code
_entity_poly.pdbx_strand_id
1 'polypeptide(L)'
;MAQQQTSVTYPTREAVDFVIVGSGAAGGVMAKELSGAGFSVVVLEQGPHLKAGDFRHDEWSYDYNGGLIWGSKQGHPQTFRKSATDTAKPAEAALGYAHNVGGSSVHFSGNFWRLR
;
A
#
# COMPACT_ATOMS: atom_id res chain seq x y z
N MET A 1 -12.76 13.11 -11.96
CA MET A 1 -13.30 11.94 -12.68
C MET A 1 -12.84 10.70 -11.95
N ALA A 2 -13.76 9.93 -11.35
CA ALA A 2 -13.42 8.68 -10.67
C ALA A 2 -12.89 7.68 -11.71
N GLN A 3 -11.65 7.26 -11.56
CA GLN A 3 -11.09 6.20 -12.40
C GLN A 3 -11.79 4.89 -12.04
N GLN A 4 -12.44 4.28 -13.00
CA GLN A 4 -12.96 2.93 -12.88
C GLN A 4 -11.78 1.99 -12.63
N GLN A 5 -11.67 1.53 -11.41
CA GLN A 5 -10.75 0.46 -11.03
C GLN A 5 -11.27 -0.80 -11.73
N THR A 6 -10.57 -1.26 -12.75
CA THR A 6 -10.85 -2.56 -13.36
C THR A 6 -10.46 -3.62 -12.33
N SER A 7 -11.45 -4.13 -11.59
CA SER A 7 -11.25 -5.28 -10.74
C SER A 7 -11.02 -6.50 -11.63
N VAL A 8 -9.87 -7.11 -11.52
CA VAL A 8 -9.63 -8.42 -12.13
C VAL A 8 -10.21 -9.47 -11.18
N THR A 9 -11.22 -10.19 -11.65
CA THR A 9 -11.82 -11.28 -10.87
C THR A 9 -11.09 -12.56 -11.21
N TYR A 10 -10.45 -13.15 -10.23
CA TYR A 10 -9.85 -14.48 -10.36
C TYR A 10 -10.84 -15.56 -9.98
N PRO A 11 -10.88 -16.70 -10.68
CA PRO A 11 -11.73 -17.82 -10.31
C PRO A 11 -11.26 -18.37 -8.95
N THR A 12 -12.15 -18.33 -7.97
CA THR A 12 -11.86 -18.77 -6.58
C THR A 12 -11.64 -20.28 -6.45
N ARG A 13 -11.78 -21.02 -7.54
CA ARG A 13 -11.63 -22.48 -7.58
C ARG A 13 -10.28 -22.95 -8.12
N GLU A 14 -9.47 -22.06 -8.64
CA GLU A 14 -8.13 -22.38 -9.12
C GLU A 14 -7.12 -22.03 -8.02
N ALA A 15 -6.35 -23.03 -7.60
CA ALA A 15 -5.26 -22.83 -6.67
C ALA A 15 -4.11 -22.10 -7.37
N VAL A 16 -3.51 -21.14 -6.68
CA VAL A 16 -2.25 -20.51 -7.09
C VAL A 16 -1.14 -20.94 -6.12
N ASP A 17 0.11 -20.92 -6.57
CA ASP A 17 1.23 -21.36 -5.73
C ASP A 17 1.44 -20.42 -4.54
N PHE A 18 1.29 -19.11 -4.76
CA PHE A 18 1.50 -18.10 -3.71
C PHE A 18 0.45 -16.99 -3.73
N VAL A 19 0.00 -16.62 -2.53
CA VAL A 19 -0.80 -15.42 -2.30
C VAL A 19 0.00 -14.48 -1.42
N ILE A 20 0.26 -13.26 -1.91
CA ILE A 20 0.99 -12.22 -1.21
C ILE A 20 -0.01 -11.16 -0.76
N VAL A 21 0.00 -10.79 0.50
CA VAL A 21 -0.85 -9.74 1.06
C VAL A 21 -0.04 -8.45 1.19
N GLY A 22 -0.44 -7.45 0.41
CA GLY A 22 0.23 -6.16 0.30
C GLY A 22 1.31 -6.12 -0.78
N SER A 23 1.30 -5.06 -1.57
CA SER A 23 2.24 -4.80 -2.68
C SER A 23 3.35 -3.79 -2.33
N GLY A 24 3.60 -3.57 -1.05
CA GLY A 24 4.72 -2.74 -0.60
C GLY A 24 6.09 -3.30 -1.01
N ALA A 25 7.18 -2.72 -0.52
CA ALA A 25 8.54 -3.09 -0.91
C ALA A 25 8.81 -4.60 -0.84
N ALA A 26 8.44 -5.24 0.27
CA ALA A 26 8.63 -6.69 0.45
C ALA A 26 7.74 -7.51 -0.49
N GLY A 27 6.44 -7.18 -0.56
CA GLY A 27 5.49 -7.90 -1.42
C GLY A 27 5.84 -7.77 -2.89
N GLY A 28 6.30 -6.61 -3.35
CA GLY A 28 6.75 -6.38 -4.72
C GLY A 28 7.98 -7.23 -5.08
N VAL A 29 8.96 -7.31 -4.18
CA VAL A 29 10.14 -8.16 -4.39
C VAL A 29 9.76 -9.64 -4.44
N MET A 30 8.95 -10.10 -3.50
CA MET A 30 8.49 -11.50 -3.47
C MET A 30 7.69 -11.85 -4.73
N ALA A 31 6.79 -10.97 -5.17
CA ALA A 31 6.02 -11.17 -6.38
C ALA A 31 6.92 -11.34 -7.60
N LYS A 32 7.94 -10.46 -7.73
CA LYS A 32 8.90 -10.52 -8.83
C LYS A 32 9.71 -11.81 -8.82
N GLU A 33 10.30 -12.15 -7.68
CA GLU A 33 11.19 -13.32 -7.59
C GLU A 33 10.44 -14.63 -7.77
N LEU A 34 9.26 -14.78 -7.15
CA LEU A 34 8.45 -15.99 -7.28
C LEU A 34 7.88 -16.15 -8.70
N SER A 35 7.36 -15.09 -9.31
CA SER A 35 6.87 -15.17 -10.69
C SER A 35 8.00 -15.40 -11.68
N GLY A 36 9.17 -14.81 -11.46
CA GLY A 36 10.38 -15.06 -12.24
C GLY A 36 10.90 -16.51 -12.15
N ALA A 37 10.64 -17.18 -11.03
CA ALA A 37 10.93 -18.59 -10.83
C ALA A 37 9.86 -19.52 -11.45
N GLY A 38 8.81 -18.98 -12.06
CA GLY A 38 7.78 -19.72 -12.77
C GLY A 38 6.56 -20.10 -11.93
N PHE A 39 6.45 -19.60 -10.70
CA PHE A 39 5.27 -19.81 -9.86
C PHE A 39 4.11 -18.91 -10.25
N SER A 40 2.89 -19.39 -10.06
CA SER A 40 1.67 -18.59 -10.15
C SER A 40 1.51 -17.78 -8.87
N VAL A 41 1.44 -16.45 -8.99
CA VAL A 41 1.41 -15.53 -7.85
C VAL A 41 0.23 -14.57 -7.96
N VAL A 42 -0.52 -14.43 -6.87
CA VAL A 42 -1.56 -13.41 -6.72
C VAL A 42 -1.14 -12.43 -5.62
N VAL A 43 -1.22 -11.14 -5.91
CA VAL A 43 -0.96 -10.08 -4.93
C VAL A 43 -2.27 -9.39 -4.59
N LEU A 44 -2.64 -9.40 -3.32
CA LEU A 44 -3.81 -8.70 -2.79
C LEU A 44 -3.36 -7.35 -2.23
N GLU A 45 -3.85 -6.26 -2.83
CA GLU A 45 -3.56 -4.90 -2.42
C GLU A 45 -4.86 -4.15 -2.14
N GLN A 46 -4.92 -3.43 -1.02
CA GLN A 46 -6.12 -2.68 -0.63
C GLN A 46 -6.18 -1.27 -1.26
N GLY A 47 -5.05 -0.73 -1.67
CA GLY A 47 -4.94 0.62 -2.18
C GLY A 47 -4.95 0.71 -3.71
N PRO A 48 -5.19 1.90 -4.26
CA PRO A 48 -5.22 2.12 -5.70
C PRO A 48 -3.83 2.06 -6.33
N HIS A 49 -3.79 1.80 -7.64
CA HIS A 49 -2.59 2.01 -8.44
C HIS A 49 -2.50 3.48 -8.84
N LEU A 50 -1.57 4.21 -8.23
CA LEU A 50 -1.32 5.62 -8.54
C LEU A 50 -0.46 5.76 -9.80
N LYS A 51 -0.81 6.75 -10.62
CA LYS A 51 -0.07 7.14 -11.82
C LYS A 51 0.70 8.43 -11.56
N ALA A 52 1.69 8.74 -12.38
CA ALA A 52 2.49 9.96 -12.24
C ALA A 52 1.64 11.25 -12.14
N GLY A 53 0.52 11.33 -12.86
CA GLY A 53 -0.40 12.47 -12.80
C GLY A 53 -1.23 12.58 -11.52
N ASP A 54 -1.24 11.54 -10.68
CA ASP A 54 -1.93 11.55 -9.39
C ASP A 54 -1.06 12.22 -8.30
N PHE A 55 0.25 12.36 -8.55
CA PHE A 55 1.18 13.03 -7.65
C PHE A 55 1.22 14.53 -7.97
N ARG A 56 0.73 15.34 -7.04
CA ARG A 56 0.78 16.79 -7.14
C ARG A 56 1.99 17.31 -6.36
N HIS A 57 2.74 18.21 -6.97
CA HIS A 57 3.95 18.80 -6.39
C HIS A 57 3.72 20.24 -5.91
N ASP A 58 2.47 20.65 -5.70
CA ASP A 58 2.14 21.97 -5.19
C ASP A 58 1.92 21.93 -3.68
N GLU A 59 2.40 22.98 -2.99
CA GLU A 59 2.32 23.13 -1.53
C GLU A 59 0.88 23.10 -1.03
N TRP A 60 -0.05 23.65 -1.80
CA TRP A 60 -1.46 23.68 -1.44
C TRP A 60 -2.07 22.28 -1.34
N SER A 61 -1.78 21.44 -2.30
CA SER A 61 -2.25 20.06 -2.29
C SER A 61 -1.57 19.23 -1.21
N TYR A 62 -0.32 19.54 -0.88
CA TYR A 62 0.46 18.84 0.12
C TYR A 62 0.05 19.22 1.55
N ASP A 63 0.00 20.52 1.87
CA ASP A 63 -0.21 20.99 3.22
C ASP A 63 -1.69 21.11 3.61
N TYR A 64 -2.54 21.56 2.69
CA TYR A 64 -3.93 21.89 3.00
C TYR A 64 -4.94 20.77 2.70
N ASN A 65 -4.72 19.99 1.66
CA ASN A 65 -5.62 18.89 1.31
C ASN A 65 -5.21 17.54 1.89
N GLY A 66 -4.31 17.53 2.85
CA GLY A 66 -3.88 16.31 3.54
C GLY A 66 -2.99 15.40 2.74
N GLY A 67 -2.36 15.93 1.70
CA GLY A 67 -1.38 15.24 0.88
C GLY A 67 -1.90 13.98 0.21
N LEU A 68 -1.43 13.72 -0.97
CA LEU A 68 -1.73 12.50 -1.72
C LEU A 68 -1.29 11.23 -1.01
N ILE A 69 -0.40 11.39 -0.05
CA ILE A 69 0.41 10.32 0.52
C ILE A 69 -0.24 9.68 1.74
N TRP A 70 -0.98 10.47 2.49
CA TRP A 70 -1.49 10.05 3.79
C TRP A 70 -2.87 9.42 3.70
N GLY A 71 -3.11 8.61 2.72
CA GLY A 71 -4.28 7.80 2.43
C GLY A 71 -5.55 8.17 3.18
N SER A 72 -6.67 8.17 2.57
CA SER A 72 -7.90 8.71 3.13
C SER A 72 -8.09 8.29 4.59
N LYS A 73 -7.98 9.24 5.49
CA LYS A 73 -8.38 9.09 6.90
C LYS A 73 -9.84 8.61 7.04
N GLN A 74 -10.59 8.61 5.95
CA GLN A 74 -12.02 8.35 5.94
C GLN A 74 -12.41 6.88 5.85
N GLY A 75 -11.54 6.01 5.31
CA GLY A 75 -11.88 4.60 5.13
C GLY A 75 -11.17 3.62 6.06
N HIS A 76 -9.98 3.96 6.52
CA HIS A 76 -9.13 3.06 7.31
C HIS A 76 -8.44 3.81 8.45
N PRO A 77 -9.13 4.07 9.57
CA PRO A 77 -8.53 4.72 10.71
C PRO A 77 -7.38 3.87 11.24
N GLN A 78 -6.23 4.51 11.43
CA GLN A 78 -5.10 3.88 12.09
C GLN A 78 -5.45 3.61 13.54
N THR A 79 -5.22 2.39 14.00
CA THR A 79 -5.47 2.00 15.38
C THR A 79 -4.20 1.47 16.02
N PHE A 80 -4.13 1.62 17.33
CA PHE A 80 -3.01 1.19 18.14
C PHE A 80 -3.50 0.35 19.33
N ARG A 81 -2.70 -0.66 19.72
CA ARG A 81 -2.85 -1.44 20.97
C ARG A 81 -1.52 -1.47 21.68
N LYS A 82 -1.55 -1.32 23.00
CA LYS A 82 -0.33 -1.47 23.81
C LYS A 82 0.04 -2.94 24.02
N SER A 83 -0.97 -3.80 24.06
CA SER A 83 -0.79 -5.25 24.22
C SER A 83 -1.75 -6.03 23.34
N ALA A 84 -1.52 -7.33 23.18
CA ALA A 84 -2.39 -8.21 22.39
C ALA A 84 -3.81 -8.33 22.95
N THR A 85 -4.00 -8.08 24.24
CA THR A 85 -5.28 -8.18 24.96
C THR A 85 -6.07 -6.87 24.96
N ASP A 86 -5.45 -5.76 24.57
CA ASP A 86 -6.10 -4.45 24.59
C ASP A 86 -7.06 -4.29 23.41
N THR A 87 -8.12 -3.53 23.62
CA THR A 87 -8.98 -3.05 22.55
C THR A 87 -8.24 -2.00 21.72
N ALA A 88 -8.31 -2.12 20.39
CA ALA A 88 -7.71 -1.16 19.48
C ALA A 88 -8.36 0.23 19.66
N LYS A 89 -7.53 1.27 19.80
CA LYS A 89 -7.95 2.67 19.90
C LYS A 89 -7.42 3.43 18.69
N PRO A 90 -8.07 4.52 18.26
CA PRO A 90 -7.51 5.41 17.25
C PRO A 90 -6.10 5.85 17.63
N ALA A 91 -5.16 5.81 16.69
CA ALA A 91 -3.80 6.30 16.92
C ALA A 91 -3.83 7.83 17.05
N GLU A 92 -3.23 8.36 18.12
CA GLU A 92 -3.13 9.80 18.37
C GLU A 92 -2.15 10.47 17.40
N ALA A 93 -1.13 9.73 16.95
CA ALA A 93 -0.19 10.16 15.93
C ALA A 93 -0.41 9.36 14.65
N ALA A 94 -0.52 10.06 13.52
CA ALA A 94 -0.58 9.42 12.22
C ALA A 94 0.76 8.71 11.95
N LEU A 95 0.74 7.40 11.92
CA LEU A 95 1.84 6.64 11.35
C LEU A 95 1.80 6.86 9.84
N GLY A 96 2.85 7.48 9.30
CA GLY A 96 2.93 7.80 7.89
C GLY A 96 3.12 6.55 7.04
N TYR A 97 2.06 5.87 6.69
CA TYR A 97 2.10 4.81 5.68
C TYR A 97 1.05 5.04 4.60
N ALA A 98 1.38 4.67 3.39
CA ALA A 98 0.51 4.85 2.23
C ALA A 98 -0.25 3.57 1.90
N HIS A 99 -1.52 3.74 1.56
CA HIS A 99 -2.41 2.68 1.06
C HIS A 99 -2.49 2.79 -0.47
N ASN A 100 -1.54 2.21 -1.15
CA ASN A 100 -1.47 2.19 -2.61
C ASN A 100 -0.57 1.06 -3.09
N VAL A 101 -0.68 0.70 -4.34
CA VAL A 101 0.26 -0.23 -4.99
C VAL A 101 1.68 0.30 -4.85
N GLY A 102 2.58 -0.50 -4.30
CA GLY A 102 3.94 -0.12 -3.95
C GLY A 102 4.10 0.37 -2.49
N GLY A 103 2.98 0.64 -1.78
CA GLY A 103 2.99 1.06 -0.39
C GLY A 103 3.78 2.33 -0.16
N SER A 104 4.32 2.50 1.04
CA SER A 104 5.08 3.70 1.43
C SER A 104 6.39 3.90 0.66
N SER A 105 6.89 2.89 -0.04
CA SER A 105 8.08 3.04 -0.90
C SER A 105 7.86 3.96 -2.10
N VAL A 106 6.60 4.25 -2.46
CA VAL A 106 6.28 5.17 -3.56
C VAL A 106 6.58 6.63 -3.20
N HIS A 107 6.62 6.96 -1.92
CA HIS A 107 6.83 8.33 -1.44
C HIS A 107 7.93 8.44 -0.37
N PHE A 108 8.88 7.52 -0.36
CA PHE A 108 9.99 7.55 0.61
C PHE A 108 10.83 8.83 0.46
N SER A 109 11.42 9.27 1.57
CA SER A 109 12.20 10.52 1.63
C SER A 109 13.60 10.41 1.02
N GLY A 110 13.84 9.46 0.14
CA GLY A 110 15.14 9.27 -0.52
C GLY A 110 16.21 8.59 0.35
N ASN A 111 15.84 8.10 1.52
CA ASN A 111 16.77 7.36 2.39
C ASN A 111 17.02 5.96 1.84
N PHE A 112 18.18 5.77 1.26
CA PHE A 112 18.59 4.49 0.66
C PHE A 112 19.94 4.05 1.23
N TRP A 113 19.90 3.48 2.43
CA TRP A 113 21.10 3.04 3.14
C TRP A 113 21.46 1.61 2.76
N ARG A 114 22.73 1.41 2.39
CA ARG A 114 23.26 0.07 2.23
C ARG A 114 23.52 -0.52 3.62
N LEU A 115 22.76 -1.54 4.00
CA LEU A 115 23.03 -2.31 5.19
C LEU A 115 24.34 -3.10 4.97
N ARG A 116 25.24 -3.02 5.95
CA ARG A 116 26.50 -3.78 5.97
C ARG A 116 26.28 -5.11 6.68
#